data_fcd4640fc5985f0c9ee9cf5b0d22079b
#
_entry.id   fcd4640fc5985f0c9ee9cf5b0d22079b
#
_cell.length_a   1.000
_cell.length_b   1.000
_cell.length_c   1.000
_cell.angle_alpha   90.00
_cell.angle_beta   90.00
_cell.angle_gamma   90.00
#
_symmetry.space_group_name_H-M   'P 1'
#
loop_
_entity.id
_entity.type
_entity.pdbx_description
1 polymer ?
#
loop_
_entity_poly.entity_id
_entity_poly.type
_entity_poly.pdbx_seq_one_letter_code
_entity_poly.pdbx_strand_id
1 'polypeptide(L)'
;MAEENRQNFLHGAAILAAGVVVIKILGAIYKIPLRNIIGETGYGYFFAAYTIYNFFLTISTAGLPVALSRMISEANTLGRPCQARRTFRVAMVTLGVLGLVFTLLMLLFPTEMAIAFVSKATVSRCVFAISPSVLLVCLTSAFRGYIQGNGNMKPTTVGQVVEVLVKVVVGLALAIWFTRMGKSVPVSAAGAIFGVSVGSLAALLYMLWSYLKEYRGPAALKCAASDDVPDSVGRTLWRFVRIGVPITLGASVMSLFSLIDTKLINMQLPHVPGIGPALADELYGAYSTMTTLYNLPAAFITPMSIAVVPAISAAAVRRARGEVGSITESSLRISAVIAMPMGAGLAVLAGPIVELMFRDSNAAGPVILTYLGIASVFVCISLVSNAILQADGKETLPIISMLAGGAVKIACNLLLVSRPEIHILGAAIGTIACYAVICILNCIFISRNMKVSIRYGKAFLPPLVSSAVMAACAWAVYGLAARLLHVGQSGRIMLAAALVAAIGIAVAVYLVMVIVTRSVTLEDMKLIPKGQKIAKLLHIR
;
A
#
# COMPACT_ATOMS: atom_id res chain seq x y z
N MET A 1 -18.14 -30.55 7.72
CA MET A 1 -18.63 -29.36 7.00
C MET A 1 -18.20 -28.02 7.62
N ALA A 2 -18.46 -27.69 8.89
CA ALA A 2 -18.06 -26.39 9.45
C ALA A 2 -16.53 -26.22 9.61
N GLU A 3 -15.81 -27.26 10.01
CA GLU A 3 -14.34 -27.29 10.12
C GLU A 3 -13.65 -27.28 8.76
N GLU A 4 -14.16 -27.98 7.80
CA GLU A 4 -13.66 -28.05 6.43
C GLU A 4 -13.86 -26.72 5.69
N ASN A 5 -15.01 -26.05 5.87
CA ASN A 5 -15.26 -24.71 5.39
C ASN A 5 -14.33 -23.66 6.05
N ARG A 6 -14.01 -23.82 7.33
CA ARG A 6 -13.07 -22.96 8.06
C ARG A 6 -11.63 -23.14 7.57
N GLN A 7 -11.20 -24.37 7.32
CA GLN A 7 -9.87 -24.65 6.75
C GLN A 7 -9.75 -24.13 5.32
N ASN A 8 -10.76 -24.30 4.48
CA ASN A 8 -10.79 -23.77 3.12
C ASN A 8 -10.76 -22.24 3.08
N PHE A 9 -11.45 -21.58 4.01
CA PHE A 9 -11.42 -20.11 4.15
C PHE A 9 -10.03 -19.62 4.58
N LEU A 10 -9.42 -20.24 5.59
CA LEU A 10 -8.06 -19.88 6.06
C LEU A 10 -7.01 -20.11 4.97
N HIS A 11 -7.12 -21.20 4.22
CA HIS A 11 -6.24 -21.48 3.08
C HIS A 11 -6.41 -20.45 1.96
N GLY A 12 -7.65 -20.07 1.65
CA GLY A 12 -7.96 -19.01 0.68
C GLY A 12 -7.41 -17.63 1.10
N ALA A 13 -7.55 -17.27 2.37
CA ALA A 13 -7.01 -16.03 2.93
C ALA A 13 -5.47 -16.00 2.88
N ALA A 14 -4.80 -17.13 3.14
CA ALA A 14 -3.35 -17.25 3.03
C ALA A 14 -2.86 -17.09 1.59
N ILE A 15 -3.56 -17.67 0.61
CA ILE A 15 -3.27 -17.49 -0.82
C ILE A 15 -3.42 -16.03 -1.22
N LEU A 16 -4.47 -15.36 -0.77
CA LEU A 16 -4.70 -13.94 -1.06
C LEU A 16 -3.58 -13.07 -0.45
N ALA A 17 -3.19 -13.33 0.80
CA ALA A 17 -2.10 -12.62 1.47
C ALA A 17 -0.75 -12.80 0.75
N ALA A 18 -0.41 -14.04 0.35
CA ALA A 18 0.79 -14.32 -0.44
C ALA A 18 0.74 -13.62 -1.80
N GLY A 19 -0.41 -13.63 -2.47
CA GLY A 19 -0.63 -12.91 -3.73
C GLY A 19 -0.40 -11.41 -3.59
N VAL A 20 -0.90 -10.78 -2.53
CA VAL A 20 -0.70 -9.35 -2.25
C VAL A 20 0.79 -9.00 -2.10
N VAL A 21 1.58 -9.84 -1.43
CA VAL A 21 3.04 -9.65 -1.30
C VAL A 21 3.72 -9.70 -2.66
N VAL A 22 3.42 -10.72 -3.46
CA VAL A 22 3.98 -10.88 -4.82
C VAL A 22 3.64 -9.66 -5.69
N ILE A 23 2.38 -9.20 -5.66
CA ILE A 23 1.91 -8.03 -6.41
C ILE A 23 2.65 -6.76 -5.99
N LYS A 24 2.87 -6.55 -4.68
CA LYS A 24 3.60 -5.38 -4.16
C LYS A 24 5.07 -5.41 -4.58
N ILE A 25 5.71 -6.57 -4.53
CA ILE A 25 7.11 -6.74 -4.97
C ILE A 25 7.23 -6.50 -6.47
N LEU A 26 6.38 -7.12 -7.29
CA LEU A 26 6.35 -6.90 -8.74
C LEU A 26 6.10 -5.43 -9.09
N GLY A 27 5.18 -4.78 -8.36
CA GLY A 27 4.90 -3.36 -8.53
C GLY A 27 6.08 -2.46 -8.18
N ALA A 28 6.88 -2.81 -7.17
CA ALA A 28 8.09 -2.08 -6.81
C ALA A 28 9.21 -2.29 -7.85
N ILE A 29 9.44 -3.55 -8.26
CA ILE A 29 10.42 -3.91 -9.30
C ILE A 29 10.12 -3.20 -10.63
N TYR A 30 8.84 -3.09 -11.00
CA TYR A 30 8.41 -2.37 -12.20
C TYR A 30 8.82 -0.89 -12.21
N LYS A 31 8.68 -0.23 -11.06
CA LYS A 31 8.86 1.23 -10.97
C LYS A 31 10.31 1.67 -11.16
N ILE A 32 11.28 0.81 -10.83
CA ILE A 32 12.70 1.11 -10.96
C ILE A 32 13.12 1.24 -12.45
N PRO A 33 12.92 0.23 -13.32
CA PRO A 33 13.22 0.39 -14.75
C PRO A 33 12.36 1.45 -15.40
N LEU A 34 11.09 1.61 -14.99
CA LEU A 34 10.23 2.65 -15.53
C LEU A 34 10.84 4.03 -15.32
N ARG A 35 11.27 4.37 -14.09
CA ARG A 35 11.91 5.66 -13.79
C ARG A 35 13.20 5.85 -14.60
N ASN A 36 14.00 4.82 -14.76
CA ASN A 36 15.23 4.89 -15.55
C ASN A 36 14.99 5.08 -17.06
N ILE A 37 13.80 4.73 -17.57
CA ILE A 37 13.40 4.92 -18.96
C ILE A 37 12.85 6.31 -19.20
N ILE A 38 11.88 6.78 -18.37
CA ILE A 38 11.16 8.04 -18.60
C ILE A 38 11.76 9.23 -17.83
N GLY A 39 12.81 9.01 -17.04
CA GLY A 39 13.47 10.03 -16.22
C GLY A 39 12.68 10.42 -14.97
N GLU A 40 13.26 11.31 -14.15
CA GLU A 40 12.64 11.78 -12.90
C GLU A 40 11.35 12.54 -13.16
N THR A 41 11.42 13.54 -14.02
CA THR A 41 10.25 14.38 -14.38
C THR A 41 9.11 13.52 -14.93
N GLY A 42 9.41 12.57 -15.83
CA GLY A 42 8.40 11.68 -16.40
C GLY A 42 7.77 10.77 -15.33
N TYR A 43 8.58 10.28 -14.39
CA TYR A 43 8.08 9.51 -13.28
C TYR A 43 7.21 10.35 -12.32
N GLY A 44 7.55 11.62 -12.11
CA GLY A 44 6.72 12.58 -11.39
C GLY A 44 5.32 12.74 -12.02
N TYR A 45 5.24 12.89 -13.34
CA TYR A 45 3.95 12.98 -14.06
C TYR A 45 3.15 11.68 -13.98
N PHE A 46 3.81 10.53 -14.13
CA PHE A 46 3.21 9.22 -13.93
C PHE A 46 2.63 9.08 -12.52
N PHE A 47 3.41 9.42 -11.49
CA PHE A 47 3.01 9.29 -10.09
C PHE A 47 1.87 10.24 -9.72
N ALA A 48 1.89 11.46 -10.21
CA ALA A 48 0.84 12.45 -10.00
C ALA A 48 -0.52 11.97 -10.57
N ALA A 49 -0.54 11.50 -11.82
CA ALA A 49 -1.76 10.95 -12.42
C ALA A 49 -2.22 9.67 -11.71
N TYR A 50 -1.28 8.83 -11.27
CA TYR A 50 -1.58 7.62 -10.52
C TYR A 50 -2.19 7.95 -9.14
N THR A 51 -1.83 9.07 -8.52
CA THR A 51 -2.43 9.54 -7.26
C THR A 51 -3.88 9.99 -7.45
N ILE A 52 -4.19 10.71 -8.54
CA ILE A 52 -5.57 11.06 -8.92
C ILE A 52 -6.41 9.78 -9.13
N TYR A 53 -5.88 8.86 -9.91
CA TYR A 53 -6.52 7.57 -10.17
C TYR A 53 -6.78 6.80 -8.87
N ASN A 54 -5.80 6.70 -7.96
CA ASN A 54 -5.95 6.01 -6.68
C ASN A 54 -7.05 6.61 -5.81
N PHE A 55 -7.23 7.92 -5.84
CA PHE A 55 -8.32 8.57 -5.10
C PHE A 55 -9.69 8.11 -5.61
N PHE A 56 -9.95 8.20 -6.91
CA PHE A 56 -11.21 7.74 -7.51
C PHE A 56 -11.39 6.23 -7.39
N LEU A 57 -10.30 5.47 -7.54
CA LEU A 57 -10.29 4.03 -7.34
C LEU A 57 -10.71 3.65 -5.92
N THR A 58 -10.14 4.30 -4.90
CA THR A 58 -10.45 3.99 -3.50
C THR A 58 -11.91 4.28 -3.18
N ILE A 59 -12.45 5.42 -3.64
CA ILE A 59 -13.87 5.75 -3.49
C ILE A 59 -14.75 4.67 -4.13
N SER A 60 -14.35 4.14 -5.28
CA SER A 60 -15.16 3.18 -6.03
C SER A 60 -15.03 1.74 -5.54
N THR A 61 -13.89 1.36 -4.94
CA THR A 61 -13.55 -0.07 -4.77
C THR A 61 -13.21 -0.48 -3.34
N ALA A 62 -13.05 0.44 -2.39
CA ALA A 62 -12.61 0.06 -1.05
C ALA A 62 -13.72 -0.62 -0.22
N GLY A 63 -14.91 -0.04 -0.17
CA GLY A 63 -16.00 -0.54 0.67
C GLY A 63 -17.07 -1.33 -0.06
N LEU A 64 -17.39 -0.93 -1.29
CA LEU A 64 -18.50 -1.52 -2.04
C LEU A 64 -18.28 -3.01 -2.37
N PRO A 65 -17.11 -3.50 -2.81
CA PRO A 65 -16.88 -4.94 -3.01
C PRO A 65 -16.95 -5.75 -1.71
N VAL A 66 -16.53 -5.15 -0.59
CA VAL A 66 -16.62 -5.79 0.75
C VAL A 66 -18.09 -5.93 1.16
N ALA A 67 -18.91 -4.88 0.96
CA ALA A 67 -20.35 -4.91 1.18
C ALA A 67 -21.02 -5.99 0.32
N LEU A 68 -20.64 -6.07 -0.97
CA LEU A 68 -21.14 -7.08 -1.89
C LEU A 68 -20.81 -8.49 -1.41
N SER A 69 -19.55 -8.75 -1.08
CA SER A 69 -19.09 -10.05 -0.58
C SER A 69 -19.85 -10.48 0.67
N ARG A 70 -20.06 -9.55 1.62
CA ARG A 70 -20.85 -9.79 2.83
C ARG A 70 -22.31 -10.14 2.52
N MET A 71 -22.97 -9.35 1.65
CA MET A 71 -24.38 -9.57 1.29
C MET A 71 -24.57 -10.87 0.51
N ILE A 72 -23.64 -11.26 -0.36
CA ILE A 72 -23.66 -12.54 -1.09
C ILE A 72 -23.48 -13.71 -0.12
N SER A 73 -22.50 -13.63 0.79
CA SER A 73 -22.26 -14.68 1.79
C SER A 73 -23.47 -14.89 2.70
N GLU A 74 -24.11 -13.80 3.14
CA GLU A 74 -25.33 -13.83 3.94
C GLU A 74 -26.49 -14.47 3.17
N ALA A 75 -26.73 -14.05 1.92
CA ALA A 75 -27.78 -14.62 1.08
C ALA A 75 -27.58 -16.13 0.84
N ASN A 76 -26.33 -16.56 0.62
CA ASN A 76 -26.00 -17.98 0.47
C ASN A 76 -26.24 -18.78 1.75
N THR A 77 -25.87 -18.21 2.92
CA THR A 77 -26.09 -18.86 4.22
C THR A 77 -27.58 -19.01 4.56
N LEU A 78 -28.39 -18.04 4.14
CA LEU A 78 -29.85 -18.07 4.31
C LEU A 78 -30.59 -18.87 3.24
N GLY A 79 -29.87 -19.52 2.31
CA GLY A 79 -30.49 -20.28 1.22
C GLY A 79 -31.26 -19.43 0.20
N ARG A 80 -30.85 -18.15 0.00
CA ARG A 80 -31.51 -17.18 -0.89
C ARG A 80 -30.68 -16.89 -2.17
N PRO A 81 -30.61 -17.84 -3.12
CA PRO A 81 -29.77 -17.71 -4.31
C PRO A 81 -30.26 -16.62 -5.28
N CYS A 82 -31.57 -16.37 -5.35
CA CYS A 82 -32.12 -15.30 -6.19
C CYS A 82 -31.77 -13.92 -5.63
N GLN A 83 -31.76 -13.77 -4.30
CA GLN A 83 -31.28 -12.54 -3.63
C GLN A 83 -29.79 -12.32 -3.91
N ALA A 84 -28.95 -13.36 -3.83
CA ALA A 84 -27.53 -13.26 -4.16
C ALA A 84 -27.31 -12.76 -5.60
N ARG A 85 -28.05 -13.34 -6.57
CA ARG A 85 -28.01 -12.93 -7.98
C ARG A 85 -28.50 -11.49 -8.19
N ARG A 86 -29.57 -11.07 -7.50
CA ARG A 86 -30.07 -9.68 -7.53
C ARG A 86 -29.04 -8.72 -6.96
N THR A 87 -28.46 -9.03 -5.81
CA THR A 87 -27.41 -8.22 -5.16
C THR A 87 -26.22 -8.00 -6.09
N PHE A 88 -25.78 -9.06 -6.78
CA PHE A 88 -24.70 -8.96 -7.77
C PHE A 88 -25.06 -8.02 -8.93
N ARG A 89 -26.26 -8.13 -9.49
CA ARG A 89 -26.70 -7.24 -10.59
C ARG A 89 -26.77 -5.78 -10.14
N VAL A 90 -27.35 -5.52 -8.97
CA VAL A 90 -27.42 -4.17 -8.39
C VAL A 90 -26.03 -3.59 -8.18
N ALA A 91 -25.12 -4.37 -7.61
CA ALA A 91 -23.74 -3.95 -7.40
C ALA A 91 -22.99 -3.70 -8.72
N MET A 92 -23.18 -4.57 -9.73
CA MET A 92 -22.57 -4.42 -11.06
C MET A 92 -23.01 -3.11 -11.73
N VAL A 93 -24.32 -2.80 -11.69
CA VAL A 93 -24.84 -1.55 -12.26
C VAL A 93 -24.33 -0.35 -11.47
N THR A 94 -24.38 -0.40 -10.12
CA THR A 94 -23.93 0.72 -9.27
C THR A 94 -22.45 1.02 -9.47
N LEU A 95 -21.59 -0.01 -9.43
CA LEU A 95 -20.15 0.15 -9.65
C LEU A 95 -19.84 0.54 -11.11
N GLY A 96 -20.60 0.01 -12.07
CA GLY A 96 -20.50 0.38 -13.48
C GLY A 96 -20.83 1.85 -13.72
N VAL A 97 -21.94 2.34 -13.15
CA VAL A 97 -22.33 3.76 -13.27
C VAL A 97 -21.29 4.66 -12.58
N LEU A 98 -20.86 4.32 -11.37
CA LEU A 98 -19.86 5.09 -10.63
C LEU A 98 -18.52 5.13 -11.39
N GLY A 99 -18.05 3.99 -11.88
CA GLY A 99 -16.84 3.90 -12.69
C GLY A 99 -16.94 4.67 -14.00
N LEU A 100 -18.10 4.61 -14.67
CA LEU A 100 -18.35 5.34 -15.90
C LEU A 100 -18.33 6.86 -15.66
N VAL A 101 -18.98 7.35 -14.61
CA VAL A 101 -18.98 8.77 -14.25
C VAL A 101 -17.56 9.28 -14.03
N PHE A 102 -16.77 8.59 -13.20
CA PHE A 102 -15.39 9.00 -12.94
C PHE A 102 -14.49 8.88 -14.17
N THR A 103 -14.66 7.83 -14.96
CA THR A 103 -13.94 7.69 -16.24
C THR A 103 -14.27 8.84 -17.20
N LEU A 104 -15.55 9.18 -17.37
CA LEU A 104 -15.96 10.28 -18.24
C LEU A 104 -15.45 11.63 -17.73
N LEU A 105 -15.48 11.89 -16.41
CA LEU A 105 -14.90 13.09 -15.83
C LEU A 105 -13.41 13.22 -16.15
N MET A 106 -12.63 12.14 -15.98
CA MET A 106 -11.19 12.14 -16.27
C MET A 106 -10.89 12.19 -17.78
N LEU A 107 -11.76 11.62 -18.61
CA LEU A 107 -11.58 11.57 -20.07
C LEU A 107 -11.96 12.88 -20.75
N LEU A 108 -13.07 13.49 -20.34
CA LEU A 108 -13.59 14.74 -20.95
C LEU A 108 -12.90 15.98 -20.40
N PHE A 109 -12.47 15.94 -19.14
CA PHE A 109 -11.86 17.08 -18.45
C PHE A 109 -10.46 16.74 -17.88
N PRO A 110 -9.53 16.17 -18.69
CA PRO A 110 -8.24 15.71 -18.15
C PRO A 110 -7.35 16.86 -17.68
N THR A 111 -7.42 18.03 -18.32
CA THR A 111 -6.63 19.20 -17.96
C THR A 111 -7.15 19.84 -16.68
N GLU A 112 -8.45 20.02 -16.56
CA GLU A 112 -9.13 20.55 -15.40
C GLU A 112 -8.87 19.66 -14.17
N MET A 113 -8.95 18.34 -14.34
CA MET A 113 -8.62 17.37 -13.30
C MET A 113 -7.14 17.46 -12.89
N ALA A 114 -6.22 17.57 -13.85
CA ALA A 114 -4.80 17.70 -13.55
C ALA A 114 -4.50 19.01 -12.79
N ILE A 115 -5.14 20.13 -13.17
CA ILE A 115 -4.99 21.41 -12.48
C ILE A 115 -5.67 21.37 -11.11
N ALA A 116 -6.91 20.90 -11.04
CA ALA A 116 -7.67 20.87 -9.78
C ALA A 116 -7.02 20.02 -8.70
N PHE A 117 -6.48 18.85 -9.07
CA PHE A 117 -5.96 17.86 -8.11
C PHE A 117 -4.43 17.87 -7.93
N VAL A 118 -3.67 18.36 -8.92
CA VAL A 118 -2.20 18.31 -8.91
C VAL A 118 -1.56 19.67 -9.17
N SER A 119 -2.34 20.67 -9.59
CA SER A 119 -1.86 22.02 -9.99
C SER A 119 -0.89 22.01 -11.19
N LYS A 120 -0.99 20.99 -12.08
CA LYS A 120 -0.12 20.85 -13.26
C LYS A 120 -0.88 20.39 -14.50
N ALA A 121 -1.00 21.25 -15.51
CA ALA A 121 -1.64 20.92 -16.78
C ALA A 121 -0.86 19.84 -17.58
N THR A 122 0.46 19.76 -17.44
CA THR A 122 1.32 18.77 -18.13
C THR A 122 0.97 17.32 -17.82
N VAL A 123 0.33 17.06 -16.65
CA VAL A 123 -0.11 15.73 -16.22
C VAL A 123 -1.37 15.25 -16.96
N SER A 124 -2.09 16.15 -17.67
CA SER A 124 -3.37 15.86 -18.34
C SER A 124 -3.32 14.66 -19.28
N ARG A 125 -2.22 14.49 -20.04
CA ARG A 125 -2.04 13.33 -20.93
C ARG A 125 -1.98 12.01 -20.17
N CYS A 126 -1.38 12.00 -18.98
CA CYS A 126 -1.34 10.83 -18.11
C CYS A 126 -2.71 10.56 -17.49
N VAL A 127 -3.46 11.61 -17.10
CA VAL A 127 -4.83 11.50 -16.60
C VAL A 127 -5.75 10.92 -17.67
N PHE A 128 -5.66 11.40 -18.91
CA PHE A 128 -6.41 10.84 -20.04
C PHE A 128 -6.09 9.36 -20.26
N ALA A 129 -4.81 8.98 -20.27
CA ALA A 129 -4.37 7.61 -20.54
C ALA A 129 -4.81 6.60 -19.46
N ILE A 130 -4.90 7.03 -18.19
CA ILE A 130 -5.30 6.15 -17.08
C ILE A 130 -6.83 6.12 -16.88
N SER A 131 -7.58 7.09 -17.43
CA SER A 131 -9.01 7.24 -17.17
C SER A 131 -9.84 5.96 -17.42
N PRO A 132 -9.63 5.15 -18.50
CA PRO A 132 -10.42 3.95 -18.72
C PRO A 132 -10.29 2.90 -17.61
N SER A 133 -9.14 2.89 -16.90
CA SER A 133 -8.89 1.91 -15.84
C SER A 133 -9.86 2.03 -14.68
N VAL A 134 -10.44 3.21 -14.40
CA VAL A 134 -11.39 3.38 -13.29
C VAL A 134 -12.65 2.55 -13.52
N LEU A 135 -13.26 2.63 -14.71
CA LEU A 135 -14.42 1.80 -15.07
C LEU A 135 -14.07 0.31 -15.04
N LEU A 136 -12.95 -0.06 -15.66
CA LEU A 136 -12.52 -1.47 -15.75
C LEU A 136 -12.30 -2.09 -14.37
N VAL A 137 -11.70 -1.34 -13.43
CA VAL A 137 -11.48 -1.83 -12.07
C VAL A 137 -12.78 -1.84 -11.25
N CYS A 138 -13.70 -0.89 -11.45
CA CYS A 138 -15.02 -0.92 -10.82
C CYS A 138 -15.79 -2.20 -11.20
N LEU A 139 -15.84 -2.52 -12.50
CA LEU A 139 -16.48 -3.75 -12.99
C LEU A 139 -15.76 -5.01 -12.45
N THR A 140 -14.43 -5.03 -12.50
CA THR A 140 -13.62 -6.12 -11.93
C THR A 140 -13.92 -6.33 -10.43
N SER A 141 -14.11 -5.25 -9.69
CA SER A 141 -14.39 -5.28 -8.25
C SER A 141 -15.77 -5.85 -7.94
N ALA A 142 -16.76 -5.67 -8.82
CA ALA A 142 -18.05 -6.34 -8.69
C ALA A 142 -17.91 -7.87 -8.82
N PHE A 143 -17.15 -8.36 -9.81
CA PHE A 143 -16.86 -9.79 -9.94
C PHE A 143 -16.06 -10.31 -8.72
N ARG A 144 -15.05 -9.57 -8.27
CA ARG A 144 -14.26 -9.94 -7.06
C ARG A 144 -15.17 -10.09 -5.84
N GLY A 145 -16.02 -9.09 -5.57
CA GLY A 145 -16.95 -9.14 -4.44
C GLY A 145 -17.91 -10.32 -4.49
N TYR A 146 -18.43 -10.65 -5.69
CA TYR A 146 -19.30 -11.79 -5.88
C TYR A 146 -18.58 -13.13 -5.64
N ILE A 147 -17.42 -13.33 -6.26
CA ILE A 147 -16.63 -14.57 -6.16
C ILE A 147 -16.12 -14.80 -4.73
N GLN A 148 -15.65 -13.73 -4.07
CA GLN A 148 -15.25 -13.78 -2.66
C GLN A 148 -16.41 -14.07 -1.71
N GLY A 149 -17.60 -13.51 -2.00
CA GLY A 149 -18.83 -13.81 -1.25
C GLY A 149 -19.30 -15.26 -1.38
N ASN A 150 -18.87 -15.96 -2.43
CA ASN A 150 -19.06 -17.41 -2.58
C ASN A 150 -17.92 -18.25 -1.95
N GLY A 151 -16.98 -17.61 -1.21
CA GLY A 151 -15.91 -18.30 -0.49
C GLY A 151 -14.67 -18.65 -1.32
N ASN A 152 -14.62 -18.28 -2.61
CA ASN A 152 -13.48 -18.60 -3.48
C ASN A 152 -12.57 -17.37 -3.69
N MET A 153 -11.36 -17.42 -3.09
CA MET A 153 -10.38 -16.33 -3.18
C MET A 153 -9.40 -16.50 -4.36
N LYS A 154 -9.28 -17.72 -4.93
CA LYS A 154 -8.28 -18.03 -5.96
C LYS A 154 -8.42 -17.17 -7.22
N PRO A 155 -9.63 -17.03 -7.86
CA PRO A 155 -9.75 -16.22 -9.06
C PRO A 155 -9.40 -14.76 -8.84
N THR A 156 -9.74 -14.21 -7.67
CA THR A 156 -9.39 -12.83 -7.30
C THR A 156 -7.88 -12.63 -7.27
N THR A 157 -7.14 -13.56 -6.64
CA THR A 157 -5.68 -13.48 -6.55
C THR A 157 -5.02 -13.60 -7.93
N VAL A 158 -5.46 -14.57 -8.74
CA VAL A 158 -4.94 -14.75 -10.11
C VAL A 158 -5.24 -13.52 -10.97
N GLY A 159 -6.46 -12.98 -10.92
CA GLY A 159 -6.84 -11.76 -11.65
C GLY A 159 -5.96 -10.56 -11.30
N GLN A 160 -5.61 -10.38 -10.02
CA GLN A 160 -4.70 -9.32 -9.59
C GLN A 160 -3.27 -9.53 -10.10
N VAL A 161 -2.77 -10.77 -10.11
CA VAL A 161 -1.44 -11.09 -10.66
C VAL A 161 -1.40 -10.82 -12.16
N VAL A 162 -2.43 -11.24 -12.92
CA VAL A 162 -2.58 -10.96 -14.35
C VAL A 162 -2.60 -9.45 -14.61
N GLU A 163 -3.37 -8.68 -13.83
CA GLU A 163 -3.42 -7.22 -13.90
C GLU A 163 -2.02 -6.60 -13.81
N VAL A 164 -1.25 -7.01 -12.79
CA VAL A 164 0.09 -6.44 -12.55
C VAL A 164 1.08 -6.87 -13.62
N LEU A 165 1.07 -8.13 -14.04
CA LEU A 165 1.98 -8.62 -15.08
C LEU A 165 1.74 -7.90 -16.42
N VAL A 166 0.48 -7.79 -16.84
CA VAL A 166 0.14 -7.10 -18.10
C VAL A 166 0.49 -5.61 -18.01
N LYS A 167 0.18 -4.95 -16.88
CA LYS A 167 0.58 -3.57 -16.63
C LYS A 167 2.09 -3.36 -16.75
N VAL A 168 2.88 -4.25 -16.16
CA VAL A 168 4.35 -4.19 -16.20
C VAL A 168 4.86 -4.32 -17.64
N VAL A 169 4.42 -5.36 -18.35
CA VAL A 169 4.88 -5.64 -19.72
C VAL A 169 4.48 -4.52 -20.66
N VAL A 170 3.20 -4.15 -20.69
CA VAL A 170 2.67 -3.14 -21.62
C VAL A 170 3.19 -1.75 -21.25
N GLY A 171 3.21 -1.40 -19.96
CA GLY A 171 3.67 -0.10 -19.51
C GLY A 171 5.16 0.14 -19.82
N LEU A 172 6.04 -0.86 -19.59
CA LEU A 172 7.44 -0.75 -19.96
C LEU A 172 7.64 -0.73 -21.47
N ALA A 173 6.92 -1.58 -22.22
CA ALA A 173 7.03 -1.61 -23.67
C ALA A 173 6.67 -0.27 -24.31
N LEU A 174 5.54 0.34 -23.89
CA LEU A 174 5.11 1.65 -24.37
C LEU A 174 6.06 2.77 -23.92
N ALA A 175 6.55 2.73 -22.69
CA ALA A 175 7.54 3.69 -22.20
C ALA A 175 8.81 3.65 -23.04
N ILE A 176 9.38 2.46 -23.31
CA ILE A 176 10.57 2.28 -24.15
C ILE A 176 10.30 2.75 -25.57
N TRP A 177 9.15 2.36 -26.13
CA TRP A 177 8.81 2.69 -27.52
C TRP A 177 8.70 4.22 -27.73
N PHE A 178 7.93 4.92 -26.88
CA PHE A 178 7.78 6.36 -27.02
C PHE A 178 9.07 7.13 -26.72
N THR A 179 9.88 6.68 -25.76
CA THR A 179 11.17 7.31 -25.47
C THR A 179 12.15 7.12 -26.62
N ARG A 180 12.21 5.92 -27.24
CA ARG A 180 13.05 5.66 -28.43
C ARG A 180 12.59 6.44 -29.67
N MET A 181 11.29 6.72 -29.79
CA MET A 181 10.75 7.59 -30.85
C MET A 181 11.02 9.07 -30.63
N GLY A 182 11.72 9.47 -29.56
CA GLY A 182 11.97 10.87 -29.24
C GLY A 182 10.72 11.68 -28.87
N LYS A 183 9.65 11.01 -28.42
CA LYS A 183 8.45 11.72 -27.97
C LYS A 183 8.71 12.50 -26.68
N SER A 184 7.92 13.56 -26.44
CA SER A 184 8.05 14.37 -25.24
C SER A 184 7.84 13.56 -23.95
N VAL A 185 8.47 13.99 -22.85
CA VAL A 185 8.40 13.35 -21.54
C VAL A 185 6.97 13.07 -21.07
N PRO A 186 5.99 14.01 -21.19
CA PRO A 186 4.60 13.74 -20.83
C PRO A 186 3.94 12.63 -21.66
N VAL A 187 4.33 12.47 -22.94
CA VAL A 187 3.79 11.40 -23.81
C VAL A 187 4.37 10.05 -23.41
N SER A 188 5.68 9.98 -23.12
CA SER A 188 6.32 8.74 -22.65
C SER A 188 5.74 8.28 -21.30
N ALA A 189 5.49 9.22 -20.37
CA ALA A 189 4.82 8.95 -19.12
C ALA A 189 3.37 8.49 -19.31
N ALA A 190 2.63 9.11 -20.27
CA ALA A 190 1.27 8.70 -20.62
C ALA A 190 1.22 7.28 -21.21
N GLY A 191 2.19 6.90 -22.04
CA GLY A 191 2.34 5.54 -22.55
C GLY A 191 2.58 4.53 -21.42
N ALA A 192 3.48 4.86 -20.49
CA ALA A 192 3.76 4.04 -19.33
C ALA A 192 2.49 3.79 -18.47
N ILE A 193 1.72 4.85 -18.19
CA ILE A 193 0.54 4.76 -17.34
C ILE A 193 -0.65 4.09 -18.05
N PHE A 194 -0.72 4.14 -19.39
CA PHE A 194 -1.71 3.42 -20.18
C PHE A 194 -1.62 1.90 -19.98
N GLY A 195 -0.43 1.39 -19.64
CA GLY A 195 -0.25 0.00 -19.20
C GLY A 195 -1.16 -0.40 -18.02
N VAL A 196 -1.56 0.55 -17.16
CA VAL A 196 -2.52 0.30 -16.06
C VAL A 196 -3.90 0.00 -16.66
N SER A 197 -4.34 0.77 -17.67
CA SER A 197 -5.63 0.55 -18.33
C SER A 197 -5.69 -0.80 -19.03
N VAL A 198 -4.62 -1.19 -19.73
CA VAL A 198 -4.54 -2.50 -20.38
C VAL A 198 -4.49 -3.65 -19.36
N GLY A 199 -3.73 -3.47 -18.27
CA GLY A 199 -3.69 -4.44 -17.17
C GLY A 199 -5.06 -4.65 -16.51
N SER A 200 -5.80 -3.55 -16.26
CA SER A 200 -7.15 -3.61 -15.71
C SER A 200 -8.16 -4.27 -16.67
N LEU A 201 -7.99 -4.06 -17.99
CA LEU A 201 -8.79 -4.76 -19.01
C LEU A 201 -8.50 -6.27 -18.97
N ALA A 202 -7.25 -6.68 -18.92
CA ALA A 202 -6.89 -8.10 -18.82
C ALA A 202 -7.47 -8.75 -17.56
N ALA A 203 -7.42 -8.05 -16.41
CA ALA A 203 -8.04 -8.51 -15.18
C ALA A 203 -9.57 -8.66 -15.30
N LEU A 204 -10.24 -7.68 -15.92
CA LEU A 204 -11.67 -7.74 -16.16
C LEU A 204 -12.05 -8.94 -17.05
N LEU A 205 -11.33 -9.15 -18.14
CA LEU A 205 -11.56 -10.27 -19.05
C LEU A 205 -11.37 -11.62 -18.34
N TYR A 206 -10.32 -11.75 -17.53
CA TYR A 206 -10.08 -12.95 -16.74
C TYR A 206 -11.19 -13.19 -15.70
N MET A 207 -11.62 -12.16 -14.98
CA MET A 207 -12.68 -12.28 -13.98
C MET A 207 -14.05 -12.58 -14.62
N LEU A 208 -14.33 -11.98 -15.79
CA LEU A 208 -15.53 -12.28 -16.58
C LEU A 208 -15.51 -13.74 -17.05
N TRP A 209 -14.37 -14.20 -17.58
CA TRP A 209 -14.21 -15.59 -18.01
C TRP A 209 -14.45 -16.56 -16.83
N SER A 210 -13.84 -16.31 -15.68
CA SER A 210 -14.03 -17.14 -14.48
C SER A 210 -15.50 -17.13 -14.02
N TYR A 211 -16.16 -15.97 -14.04
CA TYR A 211 -17.58 -15.86 -13.68
C TYR A 211 -18.47 -16.64 -14.65
N LEU A 212 -18.26 -16.51 -15.96
CA LEU A 212 -19.07 -17.19 -16.98
C LEU A 212 -18.91 -18.71 -16.89
N LYS A 213 -17.68 -19.19 -16.66
CA LYS A 213 -17.36 -20.61 -16.59
C LYS A 213 -17.88 -21.28 -15.32
N GLU A 214 -17.69 -20.66 -14.17
CA GLU A 214 -17.86 -21.34 -12.87
C GLU A 214 -19.15 -20.93 -12.13
N TYR A 215 -19.69 -19.73 -12.39
CA TYR A 215 -20.74 -19.17 -11.53
C TYR A 215 -22.04 -18.86 -12.24
N ARG A 216 -22.03 -18.43 -13.50
CA ARG A 216 -23.25 -17.98 -14.19
C ARG A 216 -24.31 -19.05 -14.32
N GLY A 217 -23.95 -20.25 -14.80
CA GLY A 217 -24.85 -21.40 -14.97
C GLY A 217 -25.38 -21.90 -13.61
N PRO A 218 -24.51 -22.29 -12.69
CA PRO A 218 -24.94 -22.79 -11.38
C PRO A 218 -25.79 -21.79 -10.58
N ALA A 219 -25.49 -20.50 -10.62
CA ALA A 219 -26.29 -19.47 -9.94
C ALA A 219 -27.69 -19.33 -10.55
N ALA A 220 -27.81 -19.47 -11.87
CA ALA A 220 -29.09 -19.44 -12.55
C ALA A 220 -29.95 -20.65 -12.18
N LEU A 221 -29.37 -21.85 -12.20
CA LEU A 221 -30.04 -23.10 -11.86
C LEU A 221 -30.50 -23.12 -10.39
N LYS A 222 -29.64 -22.71 -9.46
CA LYS A 222 -29.99 -22.61 -8.04
C LYS A 222 -31.14 -21.63 -7.77
N CYS A 223 -31.16 -20.50 -8.49
CA CYS A 223 -32.26 -19.55 -8.37
C CYS A 223 -33.56 -20.10 -8.96
N ALA A 224 -33.50 -20.79 -10.10
CA ALA A 224 -34.68 -21.39 -10.74
C ALA A 224 -35.31 -22.54 -9.90
N ALA A 225 -34.47 -23.25 -9.14
CA ALA A 225 -34.88 -24.34 -8.25
C ALA A 225 -35.29 -23.88 -6.85
N SER A 226 -35.31 -22.57 -6.55
CA SER A 226 -35.58 -22.01 -5.25
C SER A 226 -36.85 -21.17 -5.26
N ASP A 227 -37.62 -21.24 -4.17
CA ASP A 227 -38.79 -20.37 -3.92
C ASP A 227 -38.41 -19.00 -3.37
N ASP A 228 -37.10 -18.63 -3.41
CA ASP A 228 -36.60 -17.36 -2.89
C ASP A 228 -37.18 -16.17 -3.66
N VAL A 229 -37.94 -15.35 -2.97
CA VAL A 229 -38.42 -14.05 -3.46
C VAL A 229 -37.40 -12.98 -3.09
N PRO A 230 -36.62 -12.48 -4.05
CA PRO A 230 -35.59 -11.50 -3.72
C PRO A 230 -36.19 -10.15 -3.35
N ASP A 231 -35.52 -9.40 -2.46
CA ASP A 231 -35.90 -8.07 -2.03
C ASP A 231 -35.96 -7.09 -3.23
N SER A 232 -36.75 -6.01 -3.12
CA SER A 232 -36.80 -4.98 -4.18
C SER A 232 -35.41 -4.40 -4.48
N VAL A 233 -35.23 -3.97 -5.74
CA VAL A 233 -33.96 -3.36 -6.20
C VAL A 233 -33.55 -2.19 -5.30
N GLY A 234 -34.51 -1.30 -4.95
CA GLY A 234 -34.24 -0.14 -4.08
C GLY A 234 -33.77 -0.55 -2.67
N ARG A 235 -34.40 -1.57 -2.05
CA ARG A 235 -33.99 -2.08 -0.74
C ARG A 235 -32.59 -2.71 -0.80
N THR A 236 -32.31 -3.46 -1.85
CA THR A 236 -30.99 -4.08 -2.07
C THR A 236 -29.91 -3.00 -2.27
N LEU A 237 -30.19 -1.98 -3.09
CA LEU A 237 -29.30 -0.85 -3.32
C LEU A 237 -29.04 -0.06 -2.03
N TRP A 238 -30.10 0.28 -1.29
CA TRP A 238 -29.99 0.99 -0.02
C TRP A 238 -29.10 0.24 0.97
N ARG A 239 -29.31 -1.06 1.13
CA ARG A 239 -28.51 -1.90 2.01
C ARG A 239 -27.05 -1.96 1.56
N PHE A 240 -26.82 -2.10 0.25
CA PHE A 240 -25.48 -2.13 -0.35
C PHE A 240 -24.71 -0.84 -0.08
N VAL A 241 -25.34 0.32 -0.32
CA VAL A 241 -24.75 1.64 -0.09
C VAL A 241 -24.53 1.89 1.41
N ARG A 242 -25.52 1.56 2.26
CA ARG A 242 -25.43 1.73 3.72
C ARG A 242 -24.26 0.96 4.35
N ILE A 243 -23.92 -0.21 3.82
CA ILE A 243 -22.76 -0.99 4.29
C ILE A 243 -21.46 -0.48 3.66
N GLY A 244 -21.47 -0.21 2.34
CA GLY A 244 -20.26 0.11 1.59
C GLY A 244 -19.72 1.51 1.83
N VAL A 245 -20.59 2.54 1.96
CA VAL A 245 -20.16 3.94 2.07
C VAL A 245 -19.32 4.22 3.32
N PRO A 246 -19.68 3.78 4.54
CA PRO A 246 -18.83 4.02 5.71
C PRO A 246 -17.43 3.41 5.58
N ILE A 247 -17.33 2.20 5.02
CA ILE A 247 -16.05 1.53 4.78
C ILE A 247 -15.23 2.31 3.75
N THR A 248 -15.88 2.76 2.68
CA THR A 248 -15.26 3.59 1.64
C THR A 248 -14.73 4.90 2.19
N LEU A 249 -15.52 5.62 2.98
CA LEU A 249 -15.12 6.89 3.58
C LEU A 249 -13.87 6.71 4.46
N GLY A 250 -13.86 5.68 5.32
CA GLY A 250 -12.69 5.38 6.14
C GLY A 250 -11.42 5.11 5.33
N ALA A 251 -11.54 4.31 4.27
CA ALA A 251 -10.40 3.99 3.38
C ALA A 251 -9.95 5.19 2.53
N SER A 252 -10.87 6.09 2.18
CA SER A 252 -10.59 7.24 1.30
C SER A 252 -9.78 8.34 1.99
N VAL A 253 -9.78 8.40 3.32
CA VAL A 253 -9.04 9.42 4.09
C VAL A 253 -7.56 9.48 3.70
N MET A 254 -6.88 8.32 3.64
CA MET A 254 -5.46 8.28 3.28
C MET A 254 -5.21 8.62 1.82
N SER A 255 -6.09 8.20 0.91
CA SER A 255 -5.98 8.55 -0.52
C SER A 255 -6.19 10.04 -0.73
N LEU A 256 -7.12 10.65 0.01
CA LEU A 256 -7.36 12.10 -0.01
C LEU A 256 -6.12 12.88 0.48
N PHE A 257 -5.50 12.45 1.60
CA PHE A 257 -4.29 13.09 2.08
C PHE A 257 -3.11 12.95 1.12
N SER A 258 -2.96 11.79 0.46
CA SER A 258 -1.94 11.62 -0.59
C SER A 258 -2.18 12.57 -1.77
N LEU A 259 -3.44 12.80 -2.14
CA LEU A 259 -3.80 13.73 -3.21
C LEU A 259 -3.52 15.18 -2.81
N ILE A 260 -3.91 15.58 -1.59
CA ILE A 260 -3.62 16.91 -1.02
C ILE A 260 -2.11 17.15 -0.94
N ASP A 261 -1.34 16.16 -0.49
CA ASP A 261 0.13 16.20 -0.44
C ASP A 261 0.73 16.50 -1.82
N THR A 262 0.33 15.71 -2.81
CA THR A 262 0.75 15.90 -4.22
C THR A 262 0.39 17.31 -4.72
N LYS A 263 -0.82 17.78 -4.45
CA LYS A 263 -1.28 19.11 -4.85
C LYS A 263 -0.45 20.22 -4.20
N LEU A 264 -0.27 20.16 -2.88
CA LEU A 264 0.44 21.20 -2.12
C LEU A 264 1.91 21.29 -2.56
N ILE A 265 2.59 20.16 -2.75
CA ILE A 265 3.97 20.15 -3.23
C ILE A 265 4.07 20.82 -4.61
N ASN A 266 3.23 20.40 -5.57
CA ASN A 266 3.27 20.92 -6.93
C ASN A 266 2.79 22.38 -7.04
N MET A 267 1.98 22.84 -6.10
CA MET A 267 1.52 24.22 -6.04
C MET A 267 2.60 25.16 -5.47
N GLN A 268 3.32 24.71 -4.42
CA GLN A 268 4.25 25.59 -3.70
C GLN A 268 5.66 25.59 -4.28
N LEU A 269 6.14 24.41 -4.69
CA LEU A 269 7.53 24.23 -5.08
C LEU A 269 8.01 25.17 -6.21
N PRO A 270 7.20 25.44 -7.27
CA PRO A 270 7.60 26.40 -8.31
C PRO A 270 7.66 27.87 -7.85
N HIS A 271 7.10 28.19 -6.68
CA HIS A 271 7.09 29.56 -6.14
C HIS A 271 8.23 29.80 -5.12
N VAL A 272 9.03 28.75 -4.82
CA VAL A 272 10.19 28.87 -3.93
C VAL A 272 11.30 29.66 -4.65
N PRO A 273 11.88 30.69 -4.02
CA PRO A 273 13.00 31.43 -4.60
C PRO A 273 14.15 30.50 -5.02
N GLY A 274 14.59 30.63 -6.27
CA GLY A 274 15.64 29.78 -6.86
C GLY A 274 15.17 28.46 -7.46
N ILE A 275 13.88 28.12 -7.36
CA ILE A 275 13.30 26.88 -7.93
C ILE A 275 12.37 27.26 -9.08
N GLY A 276 12.86 27.12 -10.32
CA GLY A 276 12.01 27.28 -11.51
C GLY A 276 11.11 26.05 -11.73
N PRO A 277 10.11 26.17 -12.66
CA PRO A 277 9.16 25.08 -12.92
C PRO A 277 9.81 23.74 -13.32
N ALA A 278 10.90 23.78 -14.09
CA ALA A 278 11.62 22.58 -14.52
C ALA A 278 12.29 21.85 -13.34
N LEU A 279 12.96 22.59 -12.46
CA LEU A 279 13.59 22.03 -11.27
C LEU A 279 12.53 21.52 -10.26
N ALA A 280 11.40 22.22 -10.16
CA ALA A 280 10.27 21.76 -9.34
C ALA A 280 9.72 20.42 -9.83
N ASP A 281 9.63 20.21 -11.14
CA ASP A 281 9.21 18.94 -11.74
C ASP A 281 10.19 17.81 -11.44
N GLU A 282 11.49 18.09 -11.55
CA GLU A 282 12.55 17.14 -11.23
C GLU A 282 12.55 16.77 -9.73
N LEU A 283 12.49 17.76 -8.84
CA LEU A 283 12.43 17.53 -7.38
C LEU A 283 11.19 16.72 -6.97
N TYR A 284 10.02 17.01 -7.57
CA TYR A 284 8.81 16.22 -7.34
C TYR A 284 8.96 14.80 -7.88
N GLY A 285 9.63 14.63 -9.02
CA GLY A 285 9.98 13.32 -9.58
C GLY A 285 10.89 12.52 -8.65
N ALA A 286 11.93 13.16 -8.09
CA ALA A 286 12.81 12.56 -7.10
C ALA A 286 12.03 12.11 -5.86
N TYR A 287 11.20 12.97 -5.29
CA TYR A 287 10.32 12.64 -4.15
C TYR A 287 9.41 11.44 -4.47
N SER A 288 8.77 11.44 -5.62
CA SER A 288 7.88 10.36 -6.07
C SER A 288 8.62 9.02 -6.23
N THR A 289 9.87 9.09 -6.72
CA THR A 289 10.76 7.94 -6.86
C THR A 289 11.11 7.35 -5.49
N MET A 290 11.53 8.19 -4.54
CA MET A 290 11.89 7.76 -3.18
C MET A 290 10.68 7.22 -2.42
N THR A 291 9.48 7.74 -2.69
CA THR A 291 8.22 7.21 -2.13
C THR A 291 7.98 5.75 -2.52
N THR A 292 8.52 5.29 -3.64
CA THR A 292 8.44 3.88 -4.03
C THR A 292 9.26 2.98 -3.11
N LEU A 293 10.48 3.38 -2.77
CA LEU A 293 11.37 2.63 -1.87
C LEU A 293 10.86 2.65 -0.42
N TYR A 294 10.39 3.81 0.02
CA TYR A 294 9.81 4.01 1.34
C TYR A 294 8.62 3.08 1.63
N ASN A 295 7.87 2.65 0.62
CA ASN A 295 6.74 1.74 0.77
C ASN A 295 7.14 0.25 0.86
N LEU A 296 8.41 -0.11 0.64
CA LEU A 296 8.86 -1.50 0.71
C LEU A 296 8.68 -2.13 2.10
N PRO A 297 9.09 -1.50 3.22
CA PRO A 297 8.86 -2.07 4.56
C PRO A 297 7.39 -2.36 4.84
N ALA A 298 6.48 -1.47 4.43
CA ALA A 298 5.04 -1.65 4.60
C ALA A 298 4.49 -2.88 3.85
N ALA A 299 5.12 -3.29 2.75
CA ALA A 299 4.74 -4.49 2.02
C ALA A 299 4.94 -5.77 2.85
N PHE A 300 5.99 -5.81 3.67
CA PHE A 300 6.27 -6.94 4.58
C PHE A 300 5.37 -6.93 5.82
N ILE A 301 4.95 -5.77 6.29
CA ILE A 301 4.09 -5.63 7.47
C ILE A 301 2.62 -5.90 7.17
N THR A 302 2.16 -5.63 5.94
CA THR A 302 0.74 -5.79 5.57
C THR A 302 0.17 -7.19 5.87
N PRO A 303 0.83 -8.32 5.54
CA PRO A 303 0.32 -9.65 5.88
C PRO A 303 0.16 -9.89 7.37
N MET A 304 1.07 -9.33 8.17
CA MET A 304 1.00 -9.39 9.62
C MET A 304 -0.21 -8.64 10.16
N SER A 305 -0.47 -7.43 9.66
CA SER A 305 -1.66 -6.66 10.03
C SER A 305 -2.96 -7.43 9.75
N ILE A 306 -3.04 -8.15 8.62
CA ILE A 306 -4.19 -8.99 8.28
C ILE A 306 -4.32 -10.17 9.25
N ALA A 307 -3.22 -10.80 9.67
CA ALA A 307 -3.23 -11.94 10.57
C ALA A 307 -3.60 -11.58 12.02
N VAL A 308 -3.28 -10.38 12.46
CA VAL A 308 -3.56 -9.88 13.82
C VAL A 308 -5.07 -9.68 14.04
N VAL A 309 -5.81 -9.26 13.02
CA VAL A 309 -7.24 -8.94 13.13
C VAL A 309 -8.06 -10.12 13.67
N PRO A 310 -8.06 -11.32 13.09
CA PRO A 310 -8.85 -12.43 13.61
C PRO A 310 -8.38 -12.91 14.99
N ALA A 311 -7.09 -12.82 15.30
CA ALA A 311 -6.55 -13.23 16.60
C ALA A 311 -7.08 -12.32 17.73
N ILE A 312 -7.01 -11.01 17.56
CA ILE A 312 -7.53 -10.04 18.54
C ILE A 312 -9.04 -10.13 18.64
N SER A 313 -9.77 -10.19 17.51
CA SER A 313 -11.23 -10.28 17.52
C SER A 313 -11.72 -11.53 18.25
N ALA A 314 -11.07 -12.68 18.08
CA ALA A 314 -11.41 -13.90 18.79
C ALA A 314 -11.17 -13.80 20.31
N ALA A 315 -10.06 -13.19 20.74
CA ALA A 315 -9.76 -12.95 22.15
C ALA A 315 -10.70 -11.90 22.77
N ALA A 316 -11.06 -10.86 22.02
CA ALA A 316 -12.01 -9.82 22.48
C ALA A 316 -13.42 -10.38 22.71
N VAL A 317 -13.93 -11.23 21.81
CA VAL A 317 -15.23 -11.91 21.97
C VAL A 317 -15.24 -12.80 23.23
N ARG A 318 -14.14 -13.48 23.54
CA ARG A 318 -13.98 -14.29 24.76
C ARG A 318 -13.80 -13.45 26.02
N ARG A 319 -13.73 -12.12 25.90
CA ARG A 319 -13.41 -11.18 26.98
C ARG A 319 -12.08 -11.45 27.69
N ALA A 320 -11.16 -12.12 27.02
CA ALA A 320 -9.83 -12.51 27.51
C ALA A 320 -8.85 -11.33 27.38
N ARG A 321 -9.02 -10.28 28.19
CA ARG A 321 -8.24 -9.02 28.07
C ARG A 321 -6.72 -9.21 28.20
N GLY A 322 -6.28 -10.16 29.02
CA GLY A 322 -4.86 -10.50 29.13
C GLY A 322 -4.29 -11.04 27.82
N GLU A 323 -5.04 -11.90 27.14
CA GLU A 323 -4.68 -12.44 25.82
C GLU A 323 -4.68 -11.34 24.75
N VAL A 324 -5.68 -10.45 24.74
CA VAL A 324 -5.70 -9.26 23.86
C VAL A 324 -4.47 -8.41 24.08
N GLY A 325 -4.07 -8.16 25.34
CA GLY A 325 -2.87 -7.39 25.69
C GLY A 325 -1.58 -8.05 25.19
N SER A 326 -1.42 -9.37 25.41
CA SER A 326 -0.26 -10.13 24.95
C SER A 326 -0.15 -10.15 23.42
N ILE A 327 -1.25 -10.42 22.70
CA ILE A 327 -1.27 -10.38 21.22
C ILE A 327 -0.93 -8.97 20.72
N THR A 328 -1.46 -7.92 21.35
CA THR A 328 -1.19 -6.53 20.97
C THR A 328 0.28 -6.16 21.17
N GLU A 329 0.86 -6.48 22.36
CA GLU A 329 2.26 -6.21 22.68
C GLU A 329 3.19 -6.94 21.71
N SER A 330 2.95 -8.23 21.48
CA SER A 330 3.71 -9.07 20.54
C SER A 330 3.61 -8.54 19.10
N SER A 331 2.41 -8.12 18.65
CA SER A 331 2.20 -7.59 17.30
C SER A 331 2.96 -6.27 17.08
N LEU A 332 2.93 -5.38 18.04
CA LEU A 332 3.68 -4.12 17.97
C LEU A 332 5.20 -4.38 18.01
N ARG A 333 5.66 -5.32 18.85
CA ARG A 333 7.08 -5.68 18.95
C ARG A 333 7.60 -6.32 17.65
N ILE A 334 6.88 -7.31 17.08
CA ILE A 334 7.26 -7.92 15.80
C ILE A 334 7.28 -6.88 14.68
N SER A 335 6.30 -5.98 14.66
CA SER A 335 6.29 -4.86 13.70
C SER A 335 7.53 -3.99 13.83
N ALA A 336 7.95 -3.64 15.05
CA ALA A 336 9.16 -2.87 15.31
C ALA A 336 10.43 -3.62 14.90
N VAL A 337 10.52 -4.92 15.22
CA VAL A 337 11.64 -5.80 14.85
C VAL A 337 11.84 -5.88 13.34
N ILE A 338 10.77 -5.77 12.54
CA ILE A 338 10.86 -5.80 11.07
C ILE A 338 11.05 -4.38 10.51
N ALA A 339 10.28 -3.40 10.98
CA ALA A 339 10.23 -2.06 10.41
C ALA A 339 11.47 -1.22 10.72
N MET A 340 11.98 -1.29 11.97
CA MET A 340 13.09 -0.43 12.39
C MET A 340 14.39 -0.72 11.63
N PRO A 341 14.86 -1.98 11.45
CA PRO A 341 16.07 -2.22 10.67
C PRO A 341 15.90 -1.88 9.20
N MET A 342 14.71 -2.12 8.62
CA MET A 342 14.44 -1.77 7.23
C MET A 342 14.47 -0.24 7.02
N GLY A 343 13.81 0.52 7.90
CA GLY A 343 13.81 1.98 7.83
C GLY A 343 15.18 2.58 8.10
N ALA A 344 15.91 2.08 9.10
CA ALA A 344 17.27 2.52 9.42
C ALA A 344 18.26 2.17 8.27
N GLY A 345 18.12 0.99 7.67
CA GLY A 345 18.91 0.59 6.50
C GLY A 345 18.66 1.49 5.30
N LEU A 346 17.39 1.80 4.99
CA LEU A 346 17.03 2.74 3.93
C LEU A 346 17.58 4.15 4.19
N ALA A 347 17.57 4.60 5.46
CA ALA A 347 18.05 5.93 5.82
C ALA A 347 19.57 6.03 5.70
N VAL A 348 20.30 5.05 6.22
CA VAL A 348 21.78 5.10 6.31
C VAL A 348 22.45 4.77 4.97
N LEU A 349 21.85 3.85 4.20
CA LEU A 349 22.36 3.45 2.88
C LEU A 349 21.62 4.16 1.73
N ALA A 350 20.95 5.30 2.00
CA ALA A 350 20.16 6.03 1.02
C ALA A 350 20.99 6.43 -0.23
N GLY A 351 22.19 6.98 -0.02
CA GLY A 351 23.11 7.38 -1.12
C GLY A 351 23.39 6.23 -2.07
N PRO A 352 24.07 5.17 -1.62
CA PRO A 352 24.43 4.04 -2.47
C PRO A 352 23.22 3.29 -3.05
N ILE A 353 22.08 3.23 -2.35
CA ILE A 353 20.87 2.63 -2.90
C ILE A 353 20.36 3.44 -4.09
N VAL A 354 20.26 4.76 -3.95
CA VAL A 354 19.76 5.64 -5.01
C VAL A 354 20.71 5.60 -6.22
N GLU A 355 22.02 5.70 -6.01
CA GLU A 355 23.03 5.66 -7.05
C GLU A 355 23.03 4.34 -7.81
N LEU A 356 22.87 3.22 -7.10
CA LEU A 356 22.81 1.89 -7.74
C LEU A 356 21.54 1.70 -8.56
N MET A 357 20.38 2.10 -8.02
CA MET A 357 19.07 1.78 -8.60
C MET A 357 18.64 2.79 -9.67
N PHE A 358 19.01 4.06 -9.52
CA PHE A 358 18.54 5.12 -10.39
C PHE A 358 19.71 5.84 -11.08
N ARG A 359 19.61 5.90 -12.42
CA ARG A 359 20.53 6.71 -13.24
C ARG A 359 20.14 8.16 -13.10
N ASP A 360 21.13 9.04 -13.09
CA ASP A 360 20.96 10.50 -13.14
C ASP A 360 19.92 11.00 -12.11
N SER A 361 20.04 10.53 -10.87
CA SER A 361 19.16 10.99 -9.79
C SER A 361 19.60 12.36 -9.30
N ASN A 362 18.60 13.23 -9.06
CA ASN A 362 18.83 14.52 -8.43
C ASN A 362 19.52 14.37 -7.07
N ALA A 363 20.42 15.29 -6.74
CA ALA A 363 21.17 15.28 -5.48
C ALA A 363 20.28 15.28 -4.22
N ALA A 364 19.04 15.75 -4.33
CA ALA A 364 18.05 15.69 -3.24
C ALA A 364 17.53 14.26 -2.98
N GLY A 365 17.59 13.34 -3.97
CA GLY A 365 17.06 11.98 -3.87
C GLY A 365 17.55 11.21 -2.63
N PRO A 366 18.86 11.06 -2.41
CA PRO A 366 19.40 10.39 -1.22
C PRO A 366 18.91 11.00 0.10
N VAL A 367 18.88 12.32 0.19
CA VAL A 367 18.43 13.03 1.40
C VAL A 367 16.93 12.79 1.64
N ILE A 368 16.11 12.86 0.59
CA ILE A 368 14.67 12.54 0.66
C ILE A 368 14.48 11.10 1.16
N LEU A 369 15.25 10.14 0.62
CA LEU A 369 15.15 8.73 1.03
C LEU A 369 15.55 8.52 2.49
N THR A 370 16.54 9.27 3.00
CA THR A 370 16.92 9.23 4.42
C THR A 370 15.74 9.58 5.32
N TYR A 371 15.07 10.70 5.06
CA TYR A 371 13.89 11.10 5.85
C TYR A 371 12.71 10.13 5.65
N LEU A 372 12.45 9.70 4.43
CA LEU A 372 11.39 8.73 4.16
C LEU A 372 11.69 7.34 4.74
N GLY A 373 12.96 6.94 4.85
CA GLY A 373 13.37 5.73 5.56
C GLY A 373 12.95 5.76 7.03
N ILE A 374 13.17 6.89 7.70
CA ILE A 374 12.68 7.11 9.08
C ILE A 374 11.15 7.07 9.13
N ALA A 375 10.47 7.74 8.19
CA ALA A 375 9.02 7.75 8.10
C ALA A 375 8.44 6.34 7.95
N SER A 376 9.11 5.45 7.22
CA SER A 376 8.65 4.08 6.95
C SER A 376 8.45 3.26 8.23
N VAL A 377 9.24 3.51 9.28
CA VAL A 377 9.09 2.87 10.60
C VAL A 377 7.73 3.22 11.20
N PHE A 378 7.40 4.51 11.22
CA PHE A 378 6.12 4.98 11.77
C PHE A 378 4.93 4.48 10.94
N VAL A 379 5.06 4.43 9.61
CA VAL A 379 4.04 3.84 8.73
C VAL A 379 3.76 2.38 9.08
N CYS A 380 4.80 1.59 9.24
CA CYS A 380 4.67 0.17 9.58
C CYS A 380 3.98 -0.05 10.93
N ILE A 381 4.38 0.72 11.96
CA ILE A 381 3.75 0.66 13.28
C ILE A 381 2.30 1.13 13.20
N SER A 382 1.99 2.19 12.42
CA SER A 382 0.62 2.68 12.26
C SER A 382 -0.28 1.67 11.58
N LEU A 383 0.21 0.91 10.59
CA LEU A 383 -0.57 -0.14 9.93
C LEU A 383 -1.02 -1.21 10.93
N VAL A 384 -0.12 -1.68 11.80
CA VAL A 384 -0.44 -2.70 12.80
C VAL A 384 -1.34 -2.13 13.89
N SER A 385 -1.06 -0.93 14.40
CA SER A 385 -1.88 -0.30 15.45
C SER A 385 -3.30 0.02 14.97
N ASN A 386 -3.47 0.42 13.70
CA ASN A 386 -4.78 0.58 13.09
C ASN A 386 -5.54 -0.75 13.04
N ALA A 387 -4.88 -1.83 12.62
CA ALA A 387 -5.47 -3.17 12.55
C ALA A 387 -5.90 -3.67 13.95
N ILE A 388 -5.11 -3.40 14.98
CA ILE A 388 -5.41 -3.74 16.38
C ILE A 388 -6.69 -3.04 16.85
N LEU A 389 -6.80 -1.73 16.64
CA LEU A 389 -7.98 -0.95 17.03
C LEU A 389 -9.24 -1.37 16.27
N GLN A 390 -9.12 -1.66 14.96
CA GLN A 390 -10.23 -2.17 14.14
C GLN A 390 -10.69 -3.55 14.62
N ALA A 391 -9.75 -4.43 14.99
CA ALA A 391 -10.04 -5.77 15.49
C ALA A 391 -10.79 -5.79 16.83
N ASP A 392 -10.59 -4.77 17.68
CA ASP A 392 -11.32 -4.55 18.94
C ASP A 392 -12.70 -3.87 18.73
N GLY A 393 -13.11 -3.66 17.47
CA GLY A 393 -14.39 -3.02 17.13
C GLY A 393 -14.41 -1.49 17.25
N LYS A 394 -13.25 -0.86 17.34
CA LYS A 394 -13.10 0.60 17.49
C LYS A 394 -12.61 1.25 16.21
N GLU A 395 -13.33 1.01 15.13
CA GLU A 395 -12.95 1.42 13.76
C GLU A 395 -12.86 2.94 13.58
N THR A 396 -13.55 3.72 14.42
CA THR A 396 -13.53 5.19 14.37
C THR A 396 -12.23 5.80 14.89
N LEU A 397 -11.54 5.16 15.84
CA LEU A 397 -10.32 5.69 16.44
C LEU A 397 -9.15 5.83 15.46
N PRO A 398 -8.85 4.83 14.60
CA PRO A 398 -7.88 5.00 13.52
C PRO A 398 -8.21 6.14 12.57
N ILE A 399 -9.49 6.38 12.28
CA ILE A 399 -9.92 7.49 11.41
C ILE A 399 -9.56 8.84 12.05
N ILE A 400 -9.83 8.99 13.36
CA ILE A 400 -9.47 10.21 14.11
C ILE A 400 -7.96 10.44 14.10
N SER A 401 -7.15 9.40 14.37
CA SER A 401 -5.68 9.53 14.32
C SER A 401 -5.16 9.87 12.93
N MET A 402 -5.75 9.27 11.88
CA MET A 402 -5.40 9.58 10.49
C MET A 402 -5.78 11.02 10.11
N LEU A 403 -6.92 11.52 10.52
CA LEU A 403 -7.33 12.91 10.30
C LEU A 403 -6.38 13.89 11.01
N ALA A 404 -6.02 13.61 12.27
CA ALA A 404 -5.06 14.43 13.01
C ALA A 404 -3.68 14.42 12.35
N GLY A 405 -3.16 13.24 11.98
CA GLY A 405 -1.89 13.13 11.27
C GLY A 405 -1.90 13.82 9.91
N GLY A 406 -3.01 13.68 9.16
CA GLY A 406 -3.20 14.37 7.88
C GLY A 406 -3.21 15.90 8.01
N ALA A 407 -3.86 16.42 9.05
CA ALA A 407 -3.84 17.86 9.34
C ALA A 407 -2.42 18.35 9.64
N VAL A 408 -1.64 17.59 10.42
CA VAL A 408 -0.23 17.90 10.70
C VAL A 408 0.59 17.87 9.40
N LYS A 409 0.37 16.90 8.51
CA LYS A 409 1.06 16.82 7.22
C LYS A 409 0.76 18.03 6.34
N ILE A 410 -0.49 18.45 6.26
CA ILE A 410 -0.90 19.66 5.52
C ILE A 410 -0.18 20.89 6.11
N ALA A 411 -0.20 21.06 7.41
CA ALA A 411 0.46 22.17 8.07
C ALA A 411 1.99 22.17 7.81
N CYS A 412 2.65 21.01 7.94
CA CYS A 412 4.08 20.88 7.62
C CYS A 412 4.36 21.22 6.15
N ASN A 413 3.56 20.73 5.19
CA ASN A 413 3.75 21.06 3.79
C ASN A 413 3.61 22.56 3.53
N LEU A 414 2.58 23.20 4.08
CA LEU A 414 2.36 24.65 3.91
C LEU A 414 3.51 25.49 4.48
N LEU A 415 4.09 25.07 5.62
CA LEU A 415 5.11 25.84 6.33
C LEU A 415 6.54 25.54 5.86
N LEU A 416 6.83 24.30 5.44
CA LEU A 416 8.20 23.86 5.18
C LEU A 416 8.52 23.81 3.68
N VAL A 417 7.56 23.40 2.81
CA VAL A 417 7.84 23.29 1.38
C VAL A 417 8.07 24.67 0.74
N SER A 418 7.44 25.71 1.27
CA SER A 418 7.61 27.10 0.81
C SER A 418 8.96 27.73 1.20
N ARG A 419 9.75 27.10 2.08
CA ARG A 419 11.04 27.64 2.53
C ARG A 419 12.17 27.24 1.58
N PRO A 420 13.01 28.18 1.10
CA PRO A 420 14.10 27.88 0.16
C PRO A 420 15.15 26.88 0.69
N GLU A 421 15.38 26.86 2.00
CA GLU A 421 16.38 26.00 2.64
C GLU A 421 15.93 24.54 2.77
N ILE A 422 14.60 24.31 2.84
CA ILE A 422 14.00 22.99 3.12
C ILE A 422 13.33 22.44 1.87
N HIS A 423 12.57 23.28 1.14
CA HIS A 423 11.83 22.99 -0.08
C HIS A 423 11.20 21.58 -0.08
N ILE A 424 11.55 20.69 -1.01
CA ILE A 424 10.96 19.35 -1.16
C ILE A 424 11.15 18.44 0.07
N LEU A 425 12.19 18.67 0.90
CA LEU A 425 12.42 17.93 2.13
C LEU A 425 11.29 18.16 3.15
N GLY A 426 10.61 19.31 3.08
CA GLY A 426 9.45 19.61 3.92
C GLY A 426 8.33 18.58 3.77
N ALA A 427 8.14 18.01 2.58
CA ALA A 427 7.16 16.95 2.35
C ALA A 427 7.58 15.61 3.02
N ALA A 428 8.87 15.29 3.03
CA ALA A 428 9.39 14.12 3.72
C ALA A 428 9.30 14.27 5.25
N ILE A 429 9.66 15.44 5.78
CA ILE A 429 9.52 15.77 7.22
C ILE A 429 8.04 15.75 7.62
N GLY A 430 7.16 16.32 6.81
CA GLY A 430 5.72 16.27 7.02
C GLY A 430 5.17 14.83 7.06
N THR A 431 5.75 13.92 6.29
CA THR A 431 5.41 12.49 6.32
C THR A 431 5.83 11.85 7.65
N ILE A 432 7.03 12.14 8.17
CA ILE A 432 7.47 11.68 9.49
C ILE A 432 6.52 12.19 10.57
N ALA A 433 6.24 13.49 10.59
CA ALA A 433 5.37 14.11 11.59
C ALA A 433 3.94 13.53 11.57
N CYS A 434 3.38 13.37 10.37
CA CYS A 434 2.06 12.75 10.16
C CYS A 434 1.97 11.37 10.82
N TYR A 435 2.85 10.46 10.42
CA TYR A 435 2.78 9.08 10.90
C TYR A 435 3.26 8.92 12.35
N ALA A 436 4.13 9.79 12.84
CA ALA A 436 4.48 9.86 14.26
C ALA A 436 3.25 10.22 15.11
N VAL A 437 2.47 11.23 14.69
CA VAL A 437 1.22 11.62 15.37
C VAL A 437 0.21 10.47 15.32
N ILE A 438 0.03 9.80 14.18
CA ILE A 438 -0.86 8.63 14.07
C ILE A 438 -0.43 7.52 15.04
N CYS A 439 0.86 7.19 15.09
CA CYS A 439 1.40 6.17 16.00
C CYS A 439 1.15 6.53 17.47
N ILE A 440 1.46 7.76 17.86
CA ILE A 440 1.29 8.23 19.24
C ILE A 440 -0.18 8.16 19.65
N LEU A 441 -1.09 8.70 18.82
CA LEU A 441 -2.52 8.68 19.09
C LEU A 441 -3.06 7.24 19.16
N ASN A 442 -2.65 6.37 18.24
CA ASN A 442 -3.05 4.96 18.27
C ASN A 442 -2.57 4.25 19.55
N CYS A 443 -1.33 4.48 19.98
CA CYS A 443 -0.81 3.92 21.23
C CYS A 443 -1.61 4.42 22.45
N ILE A 444 -1.98 5.71 22.47
CA ILE A 444 -2.83 6.30 23.52
C ILE A 444 -4.23 5.66 23.47
N PHE A 445 -4.82 5.52 22.29
CA PHE A 445 -6.15 4.91 22.13
C PHE A 445 -6.16 3.43 22.52
N ILE A 446 -5.13 2.67 22.16
CA ILE A 446 -4.98 1.27 22.59
C ILE A 446 -4.94 1.20 24.12
N SER A 447 -4.09 1.98 24.78
CA SER A 447 -3.94 1.96 26.24
C SER A 447 -5.22 2.38 26.98
N ARG A 448 -5.88 3.45 26.51
CA ARG A 448 -7.07 4.00 27.19
C ARG A 448 -8.34 3.20 26.91
N ASN A 449 -8.57 2.83 25.64
CA ASN A 449 -9.87 2.30 25.23
C ASN A 449 -9.93 0.77 25.27
N MET A 450 -8.82 0.06 25.05
CA MET A 450 -8.80 -1.40 25.15
C MET A 450 -8.61 -1.90 26.58
N LYS A 451 -8.24 -0.98 27.52
CA LYS A 451 -8.00 -1.29 28.96
C LYS A 451 -6.98 -2.44 29.13
N VAL A 452 -5.94 -2.44 28.33
CA VAL A 452 -4.82 -3.39 28.38
C VAL A 452 -3.55 -2.65 28.78
N SER A 453 -2.73 -3.30 29.62
CA SER A 453 -1.43 -2.78 30.02
C SER A 453 -0.37 -3.25 29.02
N ILE A 454 0.16 -2.33 28.21
CA ILE A 454 1.19 -2.60 27.22
C ILE A 454 2.50 -1.97 27.65
N ARG A 455 3.58 -2.76 27.58
CA ARG A 455 4.94 -2.29 27.92
C ARG A 455 5.64 -1.75 26.67
N TYR A 456 5.24 -0.56 26.18
CA TYR A 456 5.80 0.03 24.98
C TYR A 456 7.34 0.12 24.99
N GLY A 457 7.95 0.40 26.14
CA GLY A 457 9.40 0.41 26.26
C GLY A 457 10.03 -0.95 25.92
N LYS A 458 9.42 -2.05 26.37
CA LYS A 458 9.89 -3.40 26.04
C LYS A 458 9.58 -3.79 24.58
N ALA A 459 8.54 -3.23 23.99
CA ALA A 459 8.19 -3.50 22.61
C ALA A 459 9.09 -2.75 21.60
N PHE A 460 9.50 -1.51 21.91
CA PHE A 460 10.18 -0.65 20.94
C PHE A 460 11.68 -0.43 21.23
N LEU A 461 12.12 -0.36 22.52
CA LEU A 461 13.50 -0.02 22.85
C LEU A 461 14.53 -1.08 22.42
N PRO A 462 14.33 -2.41 22.65
CA PRO A 462 15.28 -3.41 22.18
C PRO A 462 15.46 -3.44 20.66
N PRO A 463 14.37 -3.45 19.82
CA PRO A 463 14.49 -3.34 18.37
C PRO A 463 15.16 -2.04 17.91
N LEU A 464 14.91 -0.92 18.59
CA LEU A 464 15.53 0.37 18.27
C LEU A 464 17.05 0.33 18.47
N VAL A 465 17.51 -0.17 19.63
CA VAL A 465 18.95 -0.32 19.91
C VAL A 465 19.60 -1.26 18.91
N SER A 466 18.98 -2.41 18.64
CA SER A 466 19.47 -3.39 17.67
C SER A 466 19.60 -2.78 16.27
N SER A 467 18.62 -1.97 15.85
CA SER A 467 18.62 -1.30 14.54
C SER A 467 19.62 -0.16 14.48
N ALA A 468 19.85 0.55 15.56
CA ALA A 468 20.86 1.62 15.62
C ALA A 468 22.28 1.05 15.49
N VAL A 469 22.60 -0.04 16.20
CA VAL A 469 23.90 -0.75 16.08
C VAL A 469 24.07 -1.30 14.66
N MET A 470 23.04 -1.93 14.10
CA MET A 470 23.03 -2.41 12.72
C MET A 470 23.31 -1.27 11.72
N ALA A 471 22.64 -0.13 11.88
CA ALA A 471 22.79 1.02 10.99
C ALA A 471 24.21 1.61 11.04
N ALA A 472 24.78 1.76 12.24
CA ALA A 472 26.15 2.20 12.42
C ALA A 472 27.15 1.23 11.78
N CYS A 473 26.94 -0.07 11.95
CA CYS A 473 27.76 -1.11 11.32
C CYS A 473 27.61 -1.08 9.80
N ALA A 474 26.39 -0.98 9.26
CA ALA A 474 26.14 -0.87 7.82
C ALA A 474 26.88 0.33 7.20
N TRP A 475 26.82 1.48 7.85
CA TRP A 475 27.53 2.69 7.44
C TRP A 475 29.04 2.49 7.41
N ALA A 476 29.61 1.94 8.49
CA ALA A 476 31.05 1.71 8.61
C ALA A 476 31.54 0.70 7.57
N VAL A 477 30.82 -0.42 7.41
CA VAL A 477 31.18 -1.48 6.44
C VAL A 477 31.07 -0.97 5.01
N TYR A 478 29.99 -0.21 4.69
CA TYR A 478 29.88 0.41 3.38
C TYR A 478 31.02 1.38 3.11
N GLY A 479 31.35 2.27 4.08
CA GLY A 479 32.44 3.23 3.94
C GLY A 479 33.80 2.56 3.74
N LEU A 480 34.06 1.46 4.45
CA LEU A 480 35.28 0.66 4.28
C LEU A 480 35.31 -0.05 2.91
N ALA A 481 34.22 -0.74 2.55
CA ALA A 481 34.09 -1.44 1.29
C ALA A 481 34.20 -0.48 0.09
N ALA A 482 33.60 0.70 0.17
CA ALA A 482 33.66 1.72 -0.87
C ALA A 482 35.10 2.24 -1.08
N ARG A 483 35.87 2.38 0.00
CA ARG A 483 37.30 2.76 -0.09
C ARG A 483 38.14 1.63 -0.69
N LEU A 484 37.97 0.40 -0.21
CA LEU A 484 38.76 -0.76 -0.67
C LEU A 484 38.48 -1.12 -2.13
N LEU A 485 37.25 -1.00 -2.57
CA LEU A 485 36.81 -1.31 -3.93
C LEU A 485 36.89 -0.11 -4.88
N HIS A 486 37.39 1.05 -4.42
CA HIS A 486 37.52 2.29 -5.19
C HIS A 486 36.22 2.62 -5.96
N VAL A 487 35.08 2.54 -5.29
CA VAL A 487 33.73 2.63 -5.87
C VAL A 487 33.57 3.84 -6.79
N GLY A 488 34.17 4.97 -6.47
CA GLY A 488 34.11 6.19 -7.30
C GLY A 488 34.80 6.07 -8.67
N GLN A 489 35.68 5.06 -8.88
CA GLN A 489 36.44 4.87 -10.12
C GLN A 489 36.06 3.56 -10.85
N SER A 490 35.50 2.58 -10.16
CA SER A 490 35.37 1.19 -10.59
C SER A 490 33.97 0.79 -11.14
N GLY A 491 33.06 1.72 -11.28
CA GLY A 491 31.76 1.47 -11.89
C GLY A 491 30.72 0.79 -10.97
N ARG A 492 29.50 0.56 -11.50
CA ARG A 492 28.31 0.11 -10.75
C ARG A 492 28.43 -1.28 -10.13
N ILE A 493 29.24 -2.16 -10.70
CA ILE A 493 29.40 -3.53 -10.17
C ILE A 493 30.08 -3.49 -8.80
N MET A 494 31.10 -2.65 -8.63
CA MET A 494 31.79 -2.49 -7.35
C MET A 494 30.90 -1.79 -6.32
N LEU A 495 30.10 -0.81 -6.74
CA LEU A 495 29.06 -0.21 -5.90
C LEU A 495 28.06 -1.26 -5.41
N ALA A 496 27.57 -2.12 -6.31
CA ALA A 496 26.67 -3.22 -5.96
C ALA A 496 27.32 -4.20 -4.98
N ALA A 497 28.58 -4.59 -5.22
CA ALA A 497 29.31 -5.49 -4.34
C ALA A 497 29.51 -4.89 -2.93
N ALA A 498 29.90 -3.62 -2.83
CA ALA A 498 30.04 -2.91 -1.57
C ALA A 498 28.71 -2.81 -0.80
N LEU A 499 27.62 -2.52 -1.52
CA LEU A 499 26.29 -2.42 -0.93
C LEU A 499 25.77 -3.79 -0.45
N VAL A 500 25.93 -4.85 -1.25
CA VAL A 500 25.53 -6.21 -0.86
C VAL A 500 26.34 -6.70 0.33
N ALA A 501 27.64 -6.44 0.38
CA ALA A 501 28.48 -6.76 1.53
C ALA A 501 28.01 -6.01 2.81
N ALA A 502 27.74 -4.70 2.69
CA ALA A 502 27.23 -3.91 3.79
C ALA A 502 25.88 -4.42 4.30
N ILE A 503 24.94 -4.73 3.41
CA ILE A 503 23.62 -5.28 3.78
C ILE A 503 23.78 -6.66 4.41
N GLY A 504 24.60 -7.55 3.86
CA GLY A 504 24.81 -8.90 4.39
C GLY A 504 25.36 -8.88 5.83
N ILE A 505 26.38 -8.05 6.08
CA ILE A 505 26.96 -7.88 7.42
C ILE A 505 25.95 -7.21 8.35
N ALA A 506 25.22 -6.18 7.89
CA ALA A 506 24.19 -5.52 8.67
C ALA A 506 23.09 -6.50 9.13
N VAL A 507 22.62 -7.39 8.26
CA VAL A 507 21.65 -8.43 8.60
C VAL A 507 22.22 -9.38 9.66
N ALA A 508 23.48 -9.84 9.50
CA ALA A 508 24.11 -10.71 10.48
C ALA A 508 24.24 -10.02 11.86
N VAL A 509 24.71 -8.77 11.90
CA VAL A 509 24.79 -7.97 13.13
C VAL A 509 23.42 -7.76 13.74
N TYR A 510 22.40 -7.46 12.93
CA TYR A 510 21.02 -7.30 13.42
C TYR A 510 20.50 -8.56 14.10
N LEU A 511 20.66 -9.73 13.47
CA LEU A 511 20.24 -11.02 14.05
C LEU A 511 20.94 -11.30 15.39
N VAL A 512 22.23 -11.04 15.48
CA VAL A 512 22.97 -11.16 16.75
C VAL A 512 22.41 -10.19 17.80
N MET A 513 22.19 -8.93 17.42
CA MET A 513 21.66 -7.92 18.34
C MET A 513 20.24 -8.24 18.81
N VAL A 514 19.37 -8.77 17.95
CA VAL A 514 18.02 -9.23 18.32
C VAL A 514 18.07 -10.30 19.42
N ILE A 515 19.06 -11.21 19.35
CA ILE A 515 19.25 -12.25 20.38
C ILE A 515 19.79 -11.64 21.66
N VAL A 516 20.83 -10.79 21.58
CA VAL A 516 21.48 -10.15 22.73
C VAL A 516 20.52 -9.24 23.51
N THR A 517 19.74 -8.43 22.79
CA THR A 517 18.77 -7.50 23.39
C THR A 517 17.45 -8.16 23.78
N ARG A 518 17.28 -9.45 23.43
CA ARG A 518 16.02 -10.20 23.62
C ARG A 518 14.82 -9.46 23.00
N SER A 519 15.03 -8.92 21.82
CA SER A 519 14.00 -8.17 21.09
C SER A 519 12.81 -9.02 20.69
N VAL A 520 12.92 -10.36 20.70
CA VAL A 520 11.88 -11.31 20.35
C VAL A 520 11.74 -12.34 21.48
N THR A 521 10.50 -12.67 21.84
CA THR A 521 10.16 -13.63 22.88
C THR A 521 9.53 -14.91 22.29
N LEU A 522 9.46 -16.00 23.08
CA LEU A 522 8.78 -17.23 22.66
C LEU A 522 7.30 -17.00 22.33
N GLU A 523 6.64 -16.05 23.00
CA GLU A 523 5.24 -15.68 22.72
C GLU A 523 5.09 -15.07 21.33
N ASP A 524 6.05 -14.25 20.91
CA ASP A 524 6.06 -13.65 19.57
C ASP A 524 6.17 -14.70 18.48
N MET A 525 6.96 -15.76 18.73
CA MET A 525 7.15 -16.85 17.78
C MET A 525 5.90 -17.67 17.52
N LYS A 526 4.91 -17.65 18.42
CA LYS A 526 3.61 -18.31 18.22
C LYS A 526 2.76 -17.62 17.14
N LEU A 527 2.99 -16.32 16.90
CA LEU A 527 2.27 -15.52 15.89
C LEU A 527 2.87 -15.65 14.48
N ILE A 528 4.09 -16.20 14.36
CA ILE A 528 4.79 -16.35 13.08
C ILE A 528 4.63 -17.77 12.54
N PRO A 529 4.28 -17.97 11.26
CA PRO A 529 4.26 -19.29 10.65
C PRO A 529 5.64 -19.98 10.78
N LYS A 530 5.68 -21.22 11.33
CA LYS A 530 6.92 -21.96 11.64
C LYS A 530 7.82 -21.29 12.70
N GLY A 531 7.33 -20.33 13.48
CA GLY A 531 8.10 -19.57 14.47
C GLY A 531 8.78 -20.46 15.52
N GLN A 532 8.18 -21.57 15.93
CA GLN A 532 8.80 -22.53 16.86
C GLN A 532 10.09 -23.17 16.32
N LYS A 533 10.19 -23.38 14.98
CA LYS A 533 11.44 -23.86 14.36
C LYS A 533 12.51 -22.78 14.35
N ILE A 534 12.10 -21.54 14.10
CA ILE A 534 12.99 -20.37 14.12
C ILE A 534 13.46 -20.10 15.55
N ALA A 535 12.59 -20.19 16.56
CA ALA A 535 12.94 -20.04 17.97
C ALA A 535 14.01 -21.04 18.41
N LYS A 536 13.88 -22.31 17.99
CA LYS A 536 14.90 -23.34 18.26
C LYS A 536 16.23 -23.06 17.58
N LEU A 537 16.21 -22.59 16.32
CA LEU A 537 17.41 -22.25 15.55
C LEU A 537 18.16 -21.06 16.16
N LEU A 538 17.44 -20.06 16.63
CA LEU A 538 17.99 -18.82 17.19
C LEU A 538 18.20 -18.89 18.72
N HIS A 539 17.97 -20.03 19.37
CA HIS A 539 18.08 -20.23 20.83
C HIS A 539 17.33 -19.18 21.65
N ILE A 540 16.15 -18.73 21.16
CA ILE A 540 15.30 -17.74 21.84
C ILE A 540 14.65 -18.43 23.06
N ARG A 541 14.90 -17.87 24.26
CA ARG A 541 14.35 -18.31 25.54
C ARG A 541 13.14 -17.48 25.96
#